data_66bb539671a76048a5c481908640c630
#
_entry.id   66bb539671a76048a5c481908640c630
#
_cell.length_a   1.000
_cell.length_b   1.000
_cell.length_c   1.000
_cell.angle_alpha   90.00
_cell.angle_beta   90.00
_cell.angle_gamma   90.00
#
_symmetry.space_group_name_H-M   'P 1'
#
loop_
_entity.id
_entity.type
_entity.pdbx_description
1 polymer ?
#
loop_
_entity_poly.entity_id
_entity_poly.type
_entity_poly.pdbx_seq_one_letter_code
_entity_poly.pdbx_strand_id
1 'polypeptide(L)'
;GGAGVAAWQAGHAREQARQSQAVQAFLTQVLSYNDPQQAQGHERTARELLVLAGGQIDTRFAGQPDIQARLHHTVGSIFIEMGAMAPAAQHLLGAVAWREQATPGGSAEGVESLYRLAQAQLELRDFAAASATLARTLQAGDALGSTPHRWTGRVLAYQAWVASQQGQLDRSAALGEEALRVQRAFSGE
;
A
#
# COMPACT_ATOMS: atom_id res chain seq x y z
N GLY A 1 -31.98 -10.27 -16.89
CA GLY A 1 -31.34 -9.53 -16.51
C GLY A 1 -30.92 -8.11 -16.17
N GLY A 2 -31.56 -7.05 -16.76
CA GLY A 2 -31.04 -5.66 -16.57
C GLY A 2 -31.13 -5.09 -15.15
N ALA A 3 -32.12 -5.50 -14.36
CA ALA A 3 -32.28 -5.00 -12.98
C ALA A 3 -31.13 -5.42 -12.03
N GLY A 4 -30.56 -6.59 -12.19
CA GLY A 4 -29.43 -7.07 -11.40
C GLY A 4 -28.14 -6.30 -11.67
N VAL A 5 -27.88 -5.99 -12.95
CA VAL A 5 -26.71 -5.19 -13.37
C VAL A 5 -26.83 -3.76 -12.86
N ALA A 6 -28.02 -3.16 -12.96
CA ALA A 6 -28.25 -1.81 -12.45
C ALA A 6 -28.10 -1.71 -10.92
N ALA A 7 -28.60 -2.70 -10.17
CA ALA A 7 -28.43 -2.76 -8.71
C ALA A 7 -26.95 -2.94 -8.31
N TRP A 8 -26.21 -3.77 -9.02
CA TRP A 8 -24.79 -3.96 -8.81
C TRP A 8 -23.99 -2.69 -9.11
N GLN A 9 -24.26 -2.04 -10.25
CA GLN A 9 -23.63 -0.76 -10.61
C GLN A 9 -23.91 0.35 -9.59
N ALA A 10 -25.17 0.43 -9.12
CA ALA A 10 -25.56 1.40 -8.09
C ALA A 10 -24.86 1.13 -6.75
N GLY A 11 -24.68 -0.14 -6.38
CA GLY A 11 -23.92 -0.54 -5.21
C GLY A 11 -22.45 -0.12 -5.31
N HIS A 12 -21.81 -0.40 -6.43
CA HIS A 12 -20.42 -0.01 -6.70
C HIS A 12 -20.23 1.52 -6.69
N ALA A 13 -21.13 2.26 -7.32
CA ALA A 13 -21.05 3.72 -7.35
C ALA A 13 -21.21 4.34 -5.95
N ARG A 14 -22.11 3.79 -5.13
CA ARG A 14 -22.27 4.23 -3.72
C ARG A 14 -21.03 3.95 -2.89
N GLU A 15 -20.44 2.79 -3.07
CA GLU A 15 -19.21 2.41 -2.36
C GLU A 15 -18.04 3.31 -2.73
N GLN A 16 -17.84 3.59 -4.01
CA GLN A 16 -16.83 4.54 -4.48
C GLN A 16 -17.07 5.95 -3.94
N ALA A 17 -18.34 6.40 -3.92
CA ALA A 17 -18.68 7.70 -3.36
C ALA A 17 -18.38 7.77 -1.85
N ARG A 18 -18.73 6.74 -1.08
CA ARG A 18 -18.43 6.63 0.35
C ARG A 18 -16.93 6.70 0.63
N GLN A 19 -16.13 5.96 -0.13
CA GLN A 19 -14.67 5.95 0.00
C GLN A 19 -14.04 7.30 -0.37
N SER A 20 -14.54 7.95 -1.43
CA SER A 20 -14.09 9.28 -1.83
C SER A 20 -14.41 10.33 -0.75
N GLN A 21 -15.62 10.30 -0.19
CA GLN A 21 -16.01 11.18 0.91
C GLN A 21 -15.16 10.99 2.16
N ALA A 22 -14.81 9.73 2.49
CA ALA A 22 -13.94 9.45 3.62
C ALA A 22 -12.54 10.05 3.45
N VAL A 23 -11.95 9.92 2.24
CA VAL A 23 -10.66 10.53 1.91
C VAL A 23 -10.74 12.06 1.97
N GLN A 24 -11.79 12.67 1.41
CA GLN A 24 -11.99 14.12 1.49
C GLN A 24 -12.14 14.60 2.93
N ALA A 25 -12.92 13.91 3.75
CA ALA A 25 -13.08 14.23 5.16
C ALA A 25 -11.76 14.12 5.92
N PHE A 26 -10.95 13.10 5.61
CA PHE A 26 -9.62 12.94 6.18
C PHE A 26 -8.68 14.08 5.78
N LEU A 27 -8.62 14.45 4.50
CA LEU A 27 -7.79 15.55 4.02
C LEU A 27 -8.22 16.89 4.64
N THR A 28 -9.52 17.16 4.72
CA THR A 28 -10.05 18.35 5.39
C THR A 28 -9.60 18.40 6.85
N GLN A 29 -9.60 17.26 7.54
CA GLN A 29 -9.11 17.17 8.91
C GLN A 29 -7.61 17.45 9.01
N VAL A 30 -6.78 16.86 8.12
CA VAL A 30 -5.34 17.15 8.09
C VAL A 30 -5.10 18.66 7.99
N LEU A 31 -5.85 19.33 7.11
CA LEU A 31 -5.75 20.79 6.94
C LEU A 31 -6.24 21.56 8.17
N SER A 32 -7.29 21.08 8.86
CA SER A 32 -7.84 21.76 10.05
C SER A 32 -6.87 21.80 11.23
N TYR A 33 -5.93 20.86 11.32
CA TYR A 33 -4.89 20.90 12.35
C TYR A 33 -3.90 22.07 12.20
N ASN A 34 -3.89 22.73 11.02
CA ASN A 34 -3.08 23.91 10.76
C ASN A 34 -3.84 25.23 11.06
N ASP A 35 -5.05 25.15 11.64
CA ASP A 35 -5.81 26.34 12.05
C ASP A 35 -5.01 27.11 13.12
N PRO A 36 -4.69 28.41 12.91
CA PRO A 36 -3.94 29.22 13.86
C PRO A 36 -4.56 29.29 15.25
N GLN A 37 -5.89 29.15 15.36
CA GLN A 37 -6.59 29.12 16.65
C GLN A 37 -6.34 27.82 17.45
N GLN A 38 -6.04 26.71 16.77
CA GLN A 38 -5.72 25.41 17.39
C GLN A 38 -4.21 25.18 17.53
N ALA A 39 -3.40 25.84 16.73
CA ALA A 39 -1.96 25.63 16.66
C ALA A 39 -1.15 26.31 17.78
N GLN A 40 -1.79 27.04 18.70
CA GLN A 40 -1.12 27.74 19.81
C GLN A 40 0.14 28.52 19.41
N GLY A 41 0.14 29.09 18.21
CA GLY A 41 1.26 29.89 17.69
C GLY A 41 2.43 29.09 17.07
N HIS A 42 2.33 27.77 16.95
CA HIS A 42 3.32 26.95 16.27
C HIS A 42 2.75 26.46 14.93
N GLU A 43 3.40 26.84 13.82
CA GLU A 43 3.11 26.23 12.51
C GLU A 43 3.59 24.77 12.52
N ARG A 44 2.64 23.83 12.42
CA ARG A 44 2.98 22.41 12.30
C ARG A 44 3.46 22.09 10.89
N THR A 45 4.48 21.29 10.80
CA THR A 45 4.95 20.75 9.51
C THR A 45 3.91 19.80 8.91
N ALA A 46 3.93 19.64 7.59
CA ALA A 46 3.08 18.65 6.91
C ALA A 46 3.24 17.23 7.47
N ARG A 47 4.45 16.88 7.90
CA ARG A 47 4.75 15.60 8.55
C ARG A 47 4.02 15.46 9.89
N GLU A 48 4.06 16.46 10.75
CA GLU A 48 3.37 16.46 12.05
C GLU A 48 1.86 16.37 11.89
N LEU A 49 1.30 17.09 10.92
CA LEU A 49 -0.12 17.02 10.59
C LEU A 49 -0.53 15.62 10.15
N LEU A 50 0.31 14.99 9.30
CA LEU A 50 0.04 13.64 8.79
C LEU A 50 0.16 12.57 9.90
N VAL A 51 1.11 12.73 10.83
CA VAL A 51 1.24 11.84 12.01
C VAL A 51 -0.01 11.94 12.87
N LEU A 52 -0.48 13.15 13.18
CA LEU A 52 -1.68 13.36 14.00
C LEU A 52 -2.93 12.77 13.34
N ALA A 53 -3.15 13.06 12.06
CA ALA A 53 -4.31 12.57 11.34
C ALA A 53 -4.26 11.05 11.13
N GLY A 54 -3.08 10.53 10.78
CA GLY A 54 -2.86 9.11 10.59
C GLY A 54 -3.11 8.28 11.86
N GLY A 55 -2.73 8.81 13.03
CA GLY A 55 -2.98 8.17 14.32
C GLY A 55 -4.46 8.07 14.71
N GLN A 56 -5.36 8.76 14.02
CA GLN A 56 -6.80 8.73 14.30
C GLN A 56 -7.60 7.82 13.35
N ILE A 57 -6.97 7.25 12.34
CA ILE A 57 -7.68 6.46 11.30
C ILE A 57 -8.49 5.33 11.95
N ASP A 58 -7.86 4.53 12.80
CA ASP A 58 -8.50 3.33 13.36
C ASP A 58 -9.67 3.66 14.29
N THR A 59 -9.55 4.74 15.05
CA THR A 59 -10.61 5.18 15.95
C THR A 59 -11.78 5.80 15.19
N ARG A 60 -11.47 6.68 14.24
CA ARG A 60 -12.48 7.47 13.51
C ARG A 60 -13.28 6.64 12.53
N PHE A 61 -12.64 5.66 11.90
CA PHE A 61 -13.26 4.78 10.90
C PHE A 61 -13.46 3.35 11.44
N ALA A 62 -13.66 3.23 12.76
CA ALA A 62 -13.91 1.94 13.40
C ALA A 62 -15.07 1.19 12.73
N GLY A 63 -14.88 -0.09 12.47
CA GLY A 63 -15.86 -0.92 11.76
C GLY A 63 -15.95 -0.71 10.24
N GLN A 64 -15.03 0.07 9.65
CA GLN A 64 -14.96 0.32 8.21
C GLN A 64 -13.58 -0.09 7.64
N PRO A 65 -13.28 -1.41 7.60
CA PRO A 65 -11.94 -1.91 7.30
C PRO A 65 -11.45 -1.54 5.90
N ASP A 66 -12.33 -1.38 4.93
CA ASP A 66 -12.02 -0.93 3.58
C ASP A 66 -11.53 0.53 3.54
N ILE A 67 -12.15 1.41 4.33
CA ILE A 67 -11.74 2.80 4.47
C ILE A 67 -10.44 2.90 5.26
N GLN A 68 -10.32 2.17 6.37
CA GLN A 68 -9.10 2.11 7.17
C GLN A 68 -7.92 1.65 6.30
N ALA A 69 -8.09 0.57 5.53
CA ALA A 69 -7.07 0.08 4.61
C ALA A 69 -6.63 1.14 3.60
N ARG A 70 -7.59 1.83 2.98
CA ARG A 70 -7.31 2.87 1.99
C ARG A 70 -6.58 4.06 2.59
N LEU A 71 -7.03 4.55 3.74
CA LEU A 71 -6.41 5.69 4.40
C LEU A 71 -4.99 5.37 4.88
N HIS A 72 -4.80 4.21 5.49
CA HIS A 72 -3.47 3.75 5.87
C HIS A 72 -2.54 3.60 4.67
N HIS A 73 -3.01 3.06 3.54
CA HIS A 73 -2.24 2.99 2.31
C HIS A 73 -1.84 4.38 1.80
N THR A 74 -2.79 5.31 1.78
CA THR A 74 -2.55 6.69 1.32
C THR A 74 -1.52 7.39 2.20
N VAL A 75 -1.69 7.35 3.52
CA VAL A 75 -0.78 7.96 4.49
C VAL A 75 0.61 7.32 4.41
N GLY A 76 0.69 6.00 4.35
CA GLY A 76 1.95 5.30 4.19
C GLY A 76 2.68 5.65 2.90
N SER A 77 1.95 5.79 1.79
CA SER A 77 2.52 6.22 0.51
C SER A 77 3.06 7.65 0.57
N ILE A 78 2.33 8.58 1.20
CA ILE A 78 2.81 9.95 1.39
C ILE A 78 4.09 9.97 2.26
N PHE A 79 4.17 9.14 3.31
CA PHE A 79 5.38 9.04 4.11
C PHE A 79 6.58 8.49 3.31
N ILE A 80 6.38 7.57 2.36
CA ILE A 80 7.44 7.14 1.42
C ILE A 80 7.94 8.34 0.61
N GLU A 81 7.04 9.13 0.01
CA GLU A 81 7.40 10.31 -0.78
C GLU A 81 8.14 11.37 0.06
N MET A 82 7.85 11.43 1.36
CA MET A 82 8.54 12.31 2.32
C MET A 82 9.86 11.73 2.86
N GLY A 83 10.28 10.55 2.44
CA GLY A 83 11.45 9.85 2.96
C GLY A 83 11.32 9.34 4.40
N ALA A 84 10.10 9.28 4.94
CA ALA A 84 9.84 8.87 6.31
C ALA A 84 9.46 7.38 6.38
N MET A 85 10.42 6.50 6.18
CA MET A 85 10.19 5.06 5.95
C MET A 85 9.60 4.32 7.16
N ALA A 86 9.98 4.68 8.40
CA ALA A 86 9.46 4.02 9.59
C ALA A 86 7.94 4.24 9.78
N PRO A 87 7.39 5.46 9.78
CA PRO A 87 5.96 5.66 9.80
C PRO A 87 5.26 5.14 8.53
N ALA A 88 5.92 5.18 7.36
CA ALA A 88 5.39 4.56 6.15
C ALA A 88 5.13 3.08 6.34
N ALA A 89 6.12 2.33 6.85
CA ALA A 89 5.98 0.89 7.11
C ALA A 89 4.87 0.59 8.10
N GLN A 90 4.73 1.37 9.17
CA GLN A 90 3.64 1.21 10.15
C GLN A 90 2.25 1.36 9.51
N HIS A 91 2.04 2.41 8.75
CA HIS A 91 0.76 2.64 8.08
C HIS A 91 0.50 1.57 7.00
N LEU A 92 1.49 1.16 6.23
CA LEU A 92 1.33 0.14 5.21
C LEU A 92 1.06 -1.25 5.81
N LEU A 93 1.63 -1.57 6.98
CA LEU A 93 1.23 -2.76 7.75
C LEU A 93 -0.25 -2.70 8.15
N GLY A 94 -0.71 -1.56 8.64
CA GLY A 94 -2.14 -1.33 8.91
C GLY A 94 -3.00 -1.49 7.66
N ALA A 95 -2.57 -0.92 6.52
CA ALA A 95 -3.27 -1.07 5.25
C ALA A 95 -3.42 -2.54 4.83
N VAL A 96 -2.35 -3.34 4.96
CA VAL A 96 -2.39 -4.78 4.65
C VAL A 96 -3.35 -5.51 5.58
N ALA A 97 -3.26 -5.29 6.90
CA ALA A 97 -4.10 -5.95 7.89
C ALA A 97 -5.60 -5.66 7.68
N TRP A 98 -5.96 -4.38 7.49
CA TRP A 98 -7.34 -3.97 7.23
C TRP A 98 -7.84 -4.46 5.87
N ARG A 99 -6.96 -4.54 4.86
CA ARG A 99 -7.32 -5.07 3.53
C ARG A 99 -7.66 -6.56 3.59
N GLU A 100 -6.92 -7.33 4.36
CA GLU A 100 -7.19 -8.75 4.57
C GLU A 100 -8.55 -8.98 5.23
N GLN A 101 -8.97 -8.10 6.16
CA GLN A 101 -10.31 -8.14 6.75
C GLN A 101 -11.40 -7.71 5.76
N ALA A 102 -11.17 -6.66 4.98
CA ALA A 102 -12.14 -6.15 4.02
C ALA A 102 -12.34 -7.08 2.82
N THR A 103 -11.28 -7.75 2.38
CA THR A 103 -11.27 -8.59 1.18
C THR A 103 -10.45 -9.87 1.44
N PRO A 104 -11.01 -10.87 2.14
CA PRO A 104 -10.28 -12.11 2.49
C PRO A 104 -9.79 -12.90 1.27
N GLY A 105 -10.40 -12.72 0.10
CA GLY A 105 -9.99 -13.33 -1.17
C GLY A 105 -8.83 -12.61 -1.87
N GLY A 106 -8.33 -11.53 -1.28
CA GLY A 106 -7.29 -10.69 -1.87
C GLY A 106 -7.85 -9.63 -2.82
N SER A 107 -7.04 -8.64 -3.14
CA SER A 107 -7.36 -7.57 -4.09
C SER A 107 -6.10 -6.97 -4.72
N ALA A 108 -6.24 -6.31 -5.87
CA ALA A 108 -5.13 -5.61 -6.51
C ALA A 108 -4.54 -4.52 -5.61
N GLU A 109 -5.38 -3.81 -4.85
CA GLU A 109 -4.96 -2.82 -3.87
C GLU A 109 -4.20 -3.45 -2.68
N GLY A 110 -4.54 -4.70 -2.32
CA GLY A 110 -3.80 -5.48 -1.33
C GLY A 110 -2.39 -5.79 -1.79
N VAL A 111 -2.24 -6.23 -3.04
CA VAL A 111 -0.93 -6.46 -3.69
C VAL A 111 -0.11 -5.17 -3.72
N GLU A 112 -0.73 -4.04 -4.07
CA GLU A 112 -0.05 -2.75 -4.09
C GLU A 112 0.40 -2.32 -2.69
N SER A 113 -0.42 -2.52 -1.67
CA SER A 113 -0.05 -2.21 -0.27
C SER A 113 1.13 -3.05 0.21
N LEU A 114 1.15 -4.35 -0.12
CA LEU A 114 2.28 -5.24 0.16
C LEU A 114 3.56 -4.78 -0.55
N TYR A 115 3.45 -4.43 -1.83
CA TYR A 115 4.59 -3.93 -2.60
C TYR A 115 5.18 -2.64 -1.98
N ARG A 116 4.33 -1.67 -1.62
CA ARG A 116 4.77 -0.43 -0.96
C ARG A 116 5.39 -0.68 0.42
N LEU A 117 4.82 -1.63 1.18
CA LEU A 117 5.40 -2.06 2.45
C LEU A 117 6.81 -2.63 2.27
N ALA A 118 6.99 -3.50 1.29
CA ALA A 118 8.30 -4.06 0.99
C ALA A 118 9.32 -2.96 0.62
N GLN A 119 8.92 -1.94 -0.15
CA GLN A 119 9.79 -0.79 -0.45
C GLN A 119 10.24 -0.07 0.83
N ALA A 120 9.32 0.23 1.75
CA ALA A 120 9.67 0.89 3.00
C ALA A 120 10.61 0.03 3.86
N GLN A 121 10.37 -1.29 3.94
CA GLN A 121 11.23 -2.23 4.67
C GLN A 121 12.64 -2.34 4.06
N LEU A 122 12.75 -2.31 2.73
CA LEU A 122 14.05 -2.30 2.03
C LEU A 122 14.86 -1.06 2.36
N GLU A 123 14.23 0.11 2.35
CA GLU A 123 14.89 1.37 2.72
C GLU A 123 15.32 1.39 4.20
N LEU A 124 14.55 0.76 5.08
CA LEU A 124 14.89 0.56 6.48
C LEU A 124 15.98 -0.52 6.68
N ARG A 125 16.40 -1.20 5.60
CA ARG A 125 17.34 -2.32 5.59
C ARG A 125 16.86 -3.53 6.41
N ASP A 126 15.55 -3.63 6.64
CA ASP A 126 14.94 -4.84 7.22
C ASP A 126 14.73 -5.89 6.11
N PHE A 127 15.83 -6.48 5.68
CA PHE A 127 15.84 -7.45 4.59
C PHE A 127 15.05 -8.72 4.89
N ALA A 128 14.91 -9.09 6.16
CA ALA A 128 14.14 -10.25 6.57
C ALA A 128 12.63 -10.00 6.37
N ALA A 129 12.13 -8.89 6.89
CA ALA A 129 10.73 -8.49 6.70
C ALA A 129 10.42 -8.22 5.22
N ALA A 130 11.32 -7.52 4.50
CA ALA A 130 11.17 -7.23 3.09
C ALA A 130 11.06 -8.52 2.25
N SER A 131 11.93 -9.51 2.50
CA SER A 131 11.90 -10.80 1.79
C SER A 131 10.54 -11.52 2.00
N ALA A 132 10.06 -11.57 3.23
CA ALA A 132 8.76 -12.16 3.55
C ALA A 132 7.60 -11.42 2.87
N THR A 133 7.62 -10.08 2.89
CA THR A 133 6.60 -9.24 2.27
C THR A 133 6.60 -9.37 0.75
N LEU A 134 7.77 -9.42 0.11
CA LEU A 134 7.91 -9.63 -1.33
C LEU A 134 7.36 -11.00 -1.77
N ALA A 135 7.63 -12.06 -0.98
CA ALA A 135 7.05 -13.38 -1.24
C ALA A 135 5.52 -13.36 -1.16
N ARG A 136 4.95 -12.70 -0.13
CA ARG A 136 3.50 -12.50 0.00
C ARG A 136 2.93 -11.69 -1.17
N THR A 137 3.65 -10.71 -1.68
CA THR A 137 3.22 -9.90 -2.83
C THR A 137 3.05 -10.75 -4.08
N LEU A 138 4.00 -11.66 -4.38
CA LEU A 138 3.89 -12.59 -5.50
C LEU A 138 2.73 -13.56 -5.30
N GLN A 139 2.64 -14.19 -4.14
CA GLN A 139 1.56 -15.12 -3.82
C GLN A 139 0.16 -14.49 -3.96
N ALA A 140 0.00 -13.25 -3.47
CA ALA A 140 -1.26 -12.52 -3.59
C ALA A 140 -1.57 -12.14 -5.05
N GLY A 141 -0.56 -11.78 -5.84
CA GLY A 141 -0.71 -11.51 -7.28
C GLY A 141 -1.14 -12.75 -8.06
N ASP A 142 -0.51 -13.90 -7.78
CA ASP A 142 -0.83 -15.18 -8.42
C ASP A 142 -2.26 -15.63 -8.10
N ALA A 143 -2.70 -15.46 -6.86
CA ALA A 143 -4.06 -15.79 -6.44
C ALA A 143 -5.15 -14.99 -7.17
N LEU A 144 -4.82 -13.81 -7.69
CA LEU A 144 -5.73 -13.00 -8.51
C LEU A 144 -5.81 -13.48 -9.97
N GLY A 145 -5.07 -14.52 -10.35
CA GLY A 145 -5.08 -15.11 -11.70
C GLY A 145 -4.44 -14.22 -12.78
N SER A 146 -3.70 -13.22 -12.38
CA SER A 146 -3.02 -12.27 -13.28
C SER A 146 -1.52 -12.53 -13.33
N THR A 147 -1.09 -13.76 -13.64
CA THR A 147 0.33 -14.10 -13.72
C THR A 147 0.81 -14.08 -15.17
N PRO A 148 1.91 -13.34 -15.48
CA PRO A 148 2.65 -12.45 -14.60
C PRO A 148 1.90 -11.13 -14.35
N HIS A 149 1.84 -10.71 -13.09
CA HIS A 149 1.23 -9.44 -12.70
C HIS A 149 2.20 -8.27 -12.97
N ARG A 150 1.67 -7.05 -13.20
CA ARG A 150 2.49 -5.84 -13.44
C ARG A 150 3.60 -5.59 -12.39
N TRP A 151 3.44 -6.12 -11.18
CA TRP A 151 4.42 -6.01 -10.10
C TRP A 151 5.45 -7.12 -10.09
N THR A 152 5.20 -8.25 -10.77
CA THR A 152 6.04 -9.45 -10.69
C THR A 152 7.50 -9.16 -11.01
N GLY A 153 7.78 -8.50 -12.14
CA GLY A 153 9.14 -8.15 -12.53
C GLY A 153 9.87 -7.27 -11.50
N ARG A 154 9.17 -6.28 -10.93
CA ARG A 154 9.74 -5.40 -9.90
C ARG A 154 9.99 -6.14 -8.58
N VAL A 155 9.06 -7.00 -8.17
CA VAL A 155 9.21 -7.81 -6.95
C VAL A 155 10.39 -8.77 -7.08
N LEU A 156 10.54 -9.43 -8.23
CA LEU A 156 11.68 -10.30 -8.52
C LEU A 156 13.00 -9.52 -8.48
N ALA A 157 13.04 -8.32 -9.05
CA ALA A 157 14.22 -7.45 -8.99
C ALA A 157 14.59 -7.07 -7.54
N TYR A 158 13.62 -6.76 -6.71
CA TYR A 158 13.87 -6.50 -5.27
C TYR A 158 14.33 -7.76 -4.53
N GLN A 159 13.75 -8.93 -4.84
CA GLN A 159 14.23 -10.20 -4.26
C GLN A 159 15.68 -10.51 -4.69
N ALA A 160 16.05 -10.23 -5.94
CA ALA A 160 17.40 -10.35 -6.43
C ALA A 160 18.36 -9.44 -5.63
N TRP A 161 17.95 -8.19 -5.42
CA TRP A 161 18.75 -7.25 -4.64
C TRP A 161 18.92 -7.71 -3.18
N VAL A 162 17.85 -8.16 -2.53
CA VAL A 162 17.92 -8.73 -1.17
C VAL A 162 18.87 -9.94 -1.12
N ALA A 163 18.76 -10.85 -2.07
CA ALA A 163 19.66 -12.01 -2.16
C ALA A 163 21.11 -11.59 -2.31
N SER A 164 21.40 -10.56 -3.12
CA SER A 164 22.74 -9.97 -3.24
C SER A 164 23.27 -9.43 -1.91
N GLN A 165 22.44 -8.69 -1.16
CA GLN A 165 22.82 -8.16 0.16
C GLN A 165 23.10 -9.25 1.20
N GLN A 166 22.51 -10.43 1.01
CA GLN A 166 22.71 -11.62 1.84
C GLN A 166 23.87 -12.51 1.34
N GLY A 167 24.60 -12.11 0.29
CA GLY A 167 25.69 -12.88 -0.30
C GLY A 167 25.23 -14.09 -1.13
N GLN A 168 23.95 -14.23 -1.41
CA GLN A 168 23.37 -15.33 -2.20
C GLN A 168 23.45 -15.00 -3.71
N LEU A 169 24.68 -14.93 -4.25
CA LEU A 169 24.94 -14.41 -5.60
C LEU A 169 24.25 -15.19 -6.71
N ASP A 170 24.27 -16.54 -6.65
CA ASP A 170 23.62 -17.39 -7.66
C ASP A 170 22.09 -17.17 -7.67
N ARG A 171 21.49 -17.06 -6.48
CA ARG A 171 20.06 -16.76 -6.35
C ARG A 171 19.72 -15.36 -6.86
N SER A 172 20.58 -14.40 -6.57
CA SER A 172 20.43 -13.02 -7.06
C SER A 172 20.43 -12.98 -8.59
N ALA A 173 21.40 -13.68 -9.22
CA ALA A 173 21.48 -13.74 -10.68
C ALA A 173 20.24 -14.40 -11.30
N ALA A 174 19.81 -15.55 -10.79
CA ALA A 174 18.62 -16.24 -11.28
C ALA A 174 17.33 -15.37 -11.17
N LEU A 175 17.14 -14.70 -10.05
CA LEU A 175 15.99 -13.80 -9.84
C LEU A 175 16.07 -12.57 -10.75
N GLY A 176 17.26 -12.04 -11.01
CA GLY A 176 17.47 -10.91 -11.92
C GLY A 176 17.13 -11.27 -13.37
N GLU A 177 17.54 -12.44 -13.84
CA GLU A 177 17.18 -12.95 -15.16
C GLU A 177 15.67 -13.17 -15.31
N GLU A 178 15.05 -13.73 -14.30
CA GLU A 178 13.60 -13.91 -14.25
C GLU A 178 12.86 -12.56 -14.32
N ALA A 179 13.31 -11.58 -13.53
CA ALA A 179 12.75 -10.22 -13.53
C ALA A 179 12.80 -9.60 -14.93
N LEU A 180 13.93 -9.70 -15.61
CA LEU A 180 14.10 -9.19 -16.97
C LEU A 180 13.20 -9.91 -17.99
N ARG A 181 13.07 -11.24 -17.87
CA ARG A 181 12.18 -12.03 -18.72
C ARG A 181 10.72 -11.59 -18.58
N VAL A 182 10.26 -11.43 -17.34
CA VAL A 182 8.91 -10.96 -17.05
C VAL A 182 8.70 -9.53 -17.58
N GLN A 183 9.66 -8.65 -17.39
CA GLN A 183 9.56 -7.26 -17.86
C GLN A 183 9.47 -7.17 -19.38
N ARG A 184 10.28 -7.93 -20.12
CA ARG A 184 10.21 -7.98 -21.60
C ARG A 184 8.86 -8.50 -22.09
N ALA A 185 8.33 -9.54 -21.45
CA ALA A 185 7.00 -10.07 -21.79
C ALA A 185 5.88 -9.02 -21.66
N PHE A 186 6.02 -8.08 -20.71
CA PHE A 186 5.07 -6.97 -20.54
C PHE A 186 5.30 -5.79 -21.50
N SER A 187 6.56 -5.57 -21.95
CA SER A 187 6.89 -4.47 -22.85
C SER A 187 6.62 -4.80 -24.32
N GLY A 188 6.28 -6.05 -24.64
CA GLY A 188 6.04 -6.49 -26.02
C GLY A 188 7.30 -6.62 -26.86
N GLU A 189 8.49 -6.74 -26.23
CA GLU A 189 9.79 -6.98 -26.84
C GLU A 189 10.18 -8.46 -26.80
#